data_9768988da59d5aa080d16b83d301917d
#
_entry.id   9768988da59d5aa080d16b83d301917d
#
_cell.length_a   1.000
_cell.length_b   1.000
_cell.length_c   1.000
_cell.angle_alpha   90.00
_cell.angle_beta   90.00
_cell.angle_gamma   90.00
#
_symmetry.space_group_name_H-M   'P 1'
#
loop_
_entity.id
_entity.type
_entity.pdbx_description
1 polymer ?
#
loop_
_entity_poly.entity_id
_entity_poly.type
_entity_poly.pdbx_seq_one_letter_code
_entity_poly.pdbx_strand_id
1 'polypeptide(L)'
;MRRNYNTLIVKEEEDEDVDLGQYGEYFWIQNNGKYKANIYIIQSGYSSETVTVQYSYDKKKWTELKASLMLDTYFTLDIGQIAYLRGNNKSFNSSGYTYEWNGFTSNRSTNVLHIGGNIMSLFYGDKFKDAKSFDSNYRGHCMGMFVNFSGLTDASQLVLPVKEIYTVNTYSYMFYECGQLIYPPVMDLNYIGTGNLCSYMFYNCTKLVETPDLKPINMNNNYGAYSYMFQYCSSLQKITIRMVMWGSSNGNYEMFKGISEKGIIYMPSNATWYPSSYGVPTSWEISKTL
;
A
#
# COMPACT_ATOMS: atom_id res chain seq x y z
N MET A 1 -45.02 13.42 30.73
CA MET A 1 -44.68 13.08 29.35
C MET A 1 -43.27 12.55 29.31
N ARG A 2 -43.09 11.23 29.20
CA ARG A 2 -41.77 10.57 29.05
C ARG A 2 -41.55 10.37 27.56
N ARG A 3 -40.48 10.92 27.01
CA ARG A 3 -40.04 10.66 25.64
C ARG A 3 -39.26 9.35 25.60
N ASN A 4 -39.83 8.37 24.88
CA ASN A 4 -39.13 7.13 24.55
C ASN A 4 -38.07 7.43 23.48
N TYR A 5 -36.79 7.17 23.80
CA TYR A 5 -35.73 7.07 22.81
C TYR A 5 -35.73 5.64 22.27
N ASN A 6 -36.18 5.49 21.03
CA ASN A 6 -35.98 4.24 20.28
C ASN A 6 -34.48 4.09 19.98
N THR A 7 -33.89 3.13 20.62
CA THR A 7 -32.56 2.64 20.32
C THR A 7 -32.62 1.91 18.96
N LEU A 8 -32.12 2.52 17.92
CA LEU A 8 -31.84 1.81 16.66
C LEU A 8 -30.77 0.76 16.95
N ILE A 9 -31.16 -0.50 16.97
CA ILE A 9 -30.24 -1.61 16.89
C ILE A 9 -29.75 -1.66 15.44
N VAL A 10 -28.56 -1.12 15.19
CA VAL A 10 -27.82 -1.39 13.95
C VAL A 10 -27.46 -2.87 14.02
N LYS A 11 -28.09 -3.70 13.19
CA LYS A 11 -27.60 -5.06 12.93
C LYS A 11 -26.21 -4.88 12.34
N GLU A 12 -25.20 -5.40 13.04
CA GLU A 12 -23.90 -5.71 12.44
C GLU A 12 -24.20 -6.70 11.28
N GLU A 13 -23.99 -6.23 10.03
CA GLU A 13 -23.88 -7.14 8.92
C GLU A 13 -22.67 -8.02 9.21
N GLU A 14 -22.90 -9.32 9.38
CA GLU A 14 -21.83 -10.31 9.44
C GLU A 14 -21.00 -10.15 8.16
N ASP A 15 -19.74 -9.78 8.32
CA ASP A 15 -18.75 -9.73 7.23
C ASP A 15 -18.78 -11.11 6.55
N GLU A 16 -19.24 -11.17 5.31
CA GLU A 16 -19.07 -12.36 4.47
C GLU A 16 -17.59 -12.74 4.51
N ASP A 17 -17.31 -13.99 4.84
CA ASP A 17 -15.97 -14.59 4.84
C ASP A 17 -15.31 -14.34 3.48
N VAL A 18 -14.52 -13.29 3.39
CA VAL A 18 -13.61 -13.08 2.27
C VAL A 18 -12.67 -14.27 2.26
N ASP A 19 -12.60 -14.99 1.16
CA ASP A 19 -11.67 -16.11 0.97
C ASP A 19 -10.27 -15.73 1.46
N LEU A 20 -9.92 -16.19 2.66
CA LEU A 20 -8.66 -15.91 3.34
C LEU A 20 -7.44 -16.57 2.66
N GLY A 21 -7.61 -17.19 1.48
CA GLY A 21 -6.53 -17.84 0.74
C GLY A 21 -5.29 -16.94 0.58
N GLN A 22 -5.50 -15.67 0.25
CA GLN A 22 -4.39 -14.70 0.13
C GLN A 22 -3.85 -14.25 1.49
N TYR A 23 -4.69 -14.13 2.52
CA TYR A 23 -4.27 -13.74 3.87
C TYR A 23 -3.42 -14.79 4.57
N GLY A 24 -3.54 -16.05 4.16
CA GLY A 24 -2.79 -17.18 4.70
C GLY A 24 -1.43 -17.40 4.07
N GLU A 25 -1.05 -16.65 3.03
CA GLU A 25 0.21 -16.83 2.32
C GLU A 25 1.27 -15.83 2.78
N TYR A 26 2.54 -16.25 2.84
CA TYR A 26 3.67 -15.35 3.06
C TYR A 26 3.71 -14.27 1.98
N PHE A 27 4.24 -13.10 2.30
CA PHE A 27 4.63 -12.13 1.27
C PHE A 27 5.58 -12.80 0.27
N TRP A 28 5.37 -12.55 -1.01
CA TRP A 28 6.16 -13.17 -2.07
C TRP A 28 6.47 -12.18 -3.20
N ILE A 29 7.56 -12.46 -3.91
CA ILE A 29 7.96 -11.78 -5.13
C ILE A 29 8.13 -12.83 -6.22
N GLN A 30 7.53 -12.61 -7.40
CA GLN A 30 7.61 -13.48 -8.57
C GLN A 30 8.25 -12.75 -9.74
N ASN A 31 9.10 -13.44 -10.47
CA ASN A 31 9.65 -12.97 -11.72
C ASN A 31 8.84 -13.50 -12.92
N ASN A 32 8.02 -12.65 -13.52
CA ASN A 32 7.25 -12.93 -14.73
C ASN A 32 7.91 -12.36 -16.00
N GLY A 33 9.15 -11.89 -15.89
CA GLY A 33 9.92 -11.34 -17.00
C GLY A 33 10.59 -12.38 -17.88
N LYS A 34 11.42 -11.90 -18.80
CA LYS A 34 12.18 -12.71 -19.75
C LYS A 34 13.64 -12.98 -19.32
N TYR A 35 14.05 -12.40 -18.23
CA TYR A 35 15.42 -12.47 -17.71
C TYR A 35 15.41 -12.78 -16.23
N LYS A 36 16.52 -13.34 -15.73
CA LYS A 36 16.74 -13.46 -14.28
C LYS A 36 16.69 -12.09 -13.62
N ALA A 37 16.08 -12.01 -12.46
CA ALA A 37 15.97 -10.81 -11.67
C ALA A 37 16.71 -10.95 -10.34
N ASN A 38 17.58 -10.00 -10.01
CA ASN A 38 18.14 -9.87 -8.67
C ASN A 38 17.26 -8.92 -7.86
N ILE A 39 16.83 -9.37 -6.71
CA ILE A 39 16.03 -8.62 -5.76
C ILE A 39 16.91 -8.23 -4.59
N TYR A 40 17.15 -6.94 -4.45
CA TYR A 40 17.99 -6.37 -3.40
C TYR A 40 17.17 -5.96 -2.21
N ILE A 41 17.75 -6.09 -1.03
CA ILE A 41 17.22 -5.55 0.21
C ILE A 41 18.14 -4.41 0.59
N ILE A 42 17.62 -3.19 0.50
CA ILE A 42 18.39 -1.97 0.72
C ILE A 42 18.11 -1.37 2.09
N GLN A 43 19.12 -0.75 2.65
CA GLN A 43 19.03 0.06 3.88
C GLN A 43 19.45 1.49 3.57
N SER A 44 18.72 2.47 4.05
CA SER A 44 19.13 3.87 4.03
C SER A 44 20.27 4.11 5.04
N GLY A 45 21.21 4.98 4.67
CA GLY A 45 22.37 5.32 5.51
C GLY A 45 22.05 5.96 6.86
N TYR A 46 20.82 6.37 7.07
CA TYR A 46 20.36 7.05 8.29
C TYR A 46 19.53 6.15 9.20
N SER A 47 19.16 4.94 8.76
CA SER A 47 18.36 4.02 9.57
C SER A 47 19.20 3.42 10.69
N SER A 48 18.73 3.57 11.92
CA SER A 48 19.34 2.96 13.12
C SER A 48 19.03 1.47 13.25
N GLU A 49 18.03 0.96 12.52
CA GLU A 49 17.59 -0.43 12.57
C GLU A 49 17.95 -1.17 11.29
N THR A 50 18.55 -2.34 11.42
CA THR A 50 18.83 -3.20 10.28
C THR A 50 17.62 -4.07 9.97
N VAL A 51 17.09 -3.93 8.78
CA VAL A 51 16.04 -4.83 8.27
C VAL A 51 16.65 -6.18 7.93
N THR A 52 16.04 -7.24 8.43
CA THR A 52 16.44 -8.62 8.16
C THR A 52 15.25 -9.38 7.60
N VAL A 53 15.44 -10.07 6.49
CA VAL A 53 14.41 -10.94 5.92
C VAL A 53 14.97 -12.34 5.70
N GLN A 54 14.10 -13.33 5.74
CA GLN A 54 14.38 -14.68 5.27
C GLN A 54 13.59 -14.91 4.00
N TYR A 55 14.24 -15.49 2.97
CA TYR A 55 13.56 -15.90 1.75
C TYR A 55 13.63 -17.42 1.56
N SER A 56 12.67 -17.96 0.84
CA SER A 56 12.57 -19.37 0.49
C SER A 56 11.88 -19.56 -0.85
N TYR A 57 12.32 -20.52 -1.64
CA TYR A 57 11.65 -20.92 -2.88
C TYR A 57 10.63 -22.06 -2.70
N ASP A 58 10.65 -22.72 -1.54
CA ASP A 58 9.87 -23.92 -1.25
C ASP A 58 9.11 -23.87 0.08
N LYS A 59 9.23 -22.76 0.84
CA LYS A 59 8.71 -22.54 2.19
C LYS A 59 9.26 -23.51 3.25
N LYS A 60 10.30 -24.26 2.93
CA LYS A 60 10.93 -25.25 3.82
C LYS A 60 12.33 -24.81 4.22
N LYS A 61 13.16 -24.47 3.24
CA LYS A 61 14.51 -24.00 3.48
C LYS A 61 14.56 -22.46 3.36
N TRP A 62 14.89 -21.80 4.47
CA TRP A 62 14.95 -20.34 4.57
C TRP A 62 16.40 -19.87 4.61
N THR A 63 16.70 -18.83 3.86
CA THR A 63 18.00 -18.16 3.84
C THR A 63 17.82 -16.73 4.32
N GLU A 64 18.64 -16.33 5.29
CA GLU A 64 18.58 -14.99 5.87
C GLU A 64 19.40 -14.01 5.05
N LEU A 65 18.86 -12.82 4.86
CA LEU A 65 19.51 -11.67 4.27
C LEU A 65 19.32 -10.45 5.17
N LYS A 66 20.38 -9.68 5.37
CA LYS A 66 20.37 -8.39 6.06
C LYS A 66 20.45 -7.28 5.03
N ALA A 67 19.60 -6.25 5.20
CA ALA A 67 19.64 -5.08 4.35
C ALA A 67 21.03 -4.40 4.42
N SER A 68 21.48 -3.90 3.28
CA SER A 68 22.78 -3.25 3.12
C SER A 68 22.65 -1.89 2.46
N LEU A 69 23.58 -0.98 2.79
CA LEU A 69 23.76 0.31 2.12
C LEU A 69 24.23 0.16 0.68
N MET A 70 24.91 -0.94 0.39
CA MET A 70 25.40 -1.29 -0.94
C MET A 70 24.43 -2.31 -1.56
N LEU A 71 24.29 -2.29 -2.88
CA LEU A 71 23.49 -3.28 -3.60
C LEU A 71 24.29 -4.61 -3.71
N ASP A 72 24.69 -5.18 -2.58
CA ASP A 72 25.45 -6.42 -2.46
C ASP A 72 24.66 -7.56 -1.81
N THR A 73 23.54 -7.23 -1.16
CA THR A 73 22.67 -8.21 -0.51
C THR A 73 21.42 -8.44 -1.35
N TYR A 74 21.32 -9.59 -2.00
CA TYR A 74 20.22 -9.93 -2.88
C TYR A 74 19.95 -11.43 -2.95
N PHE A 75 18.78 -11.79 -3.45
CA PHE A 75 18.49 -13.13 -3.96
C PHE A 75 18.09 -13.05 -5.44
N THR A 76 18.23 -14.15 -6.15
CA THR A 76 17.95 -14.21 -7.59
C THR A 76 16.68 -14.99 -7.86
N LEU A 77 15.85 -14.48 -8.74
CA LEU A 77 14.67 -15.17 -9.28
C LEU A 77 14.91 -15.57 -10.72
N ASP A 78 14.84 -16.86 -11.00
CA ASP A 78 14.73 -17.37 -12.36
C ASP A 78 13.38 -16.98 -12.99
N ILE A 79 13.23 -17.15 -14.29
CA ILE A 79 12.00 -16.87 -15.02
C ILE A 79 10.87 -17.74 -14.46
N GLY A 80 9.76 -17.14 -14.08
CA GLY A 80 8.60 -17.80 -13.47
C GLY A 80 8.75 -18.14 -11.99
N GLN A 81 9.94 -17.97 -11.40
CA GLN A 81 10.21 -18.35 -10.02
C GLN A 81 9.59 -17.38 -9.02
N ILE A 82 9.13 -17.93 -7.90
CA ILE A 82 8.62 -17.21 -6.74
C ILE A 82 9.58 -17.37 -5.57
N ALA A 83 9.85 -16.28 -4.86
CA ALA A 83 10.43 -16.34 -3.51
C ALA A 83 9.40 -15.86 -2.50
N TYR A 84 9.21 -16.63 -1.44
CA TYR A 84 8.44 -16.30 -0.26
C TYR A 84 9.33 -15.64 0.76
N LEU A 85 8.80 -14.64 1.48
CA LEU A 85 9.59 -13.84 2.41
C LEU A 85 8.91 -13.77 3.78
N ARG A 86 9.74 -13.77 4.83
CA ARG A 86 9.32 -13.55 6.21
C ARG A 86 10.40 -12.82 7.00
N GLY A 87 10.04 -12.30 8.17
CA GLY A 87 10.97 -11.61 9.06
C GLY A 87 10.34 -11.32 10.42
N ASN A 88 11.12 -10.71 11.30
CA ASN A 88 10.67 -10.24 12.61
C ASN A 88 10.99 -8.74 12.76
N ASN A 89 10.79 -7.98 11.67
CA ASN A 89 11.09 -6.56 11.67
C ASN A 89 10.03 -5.78 12.45
N LYS A 90 10.45 -4.76 13.16
CA LYS A 90 9.55 -3.86 13.89
C LYS A 90 8.97 -2.80 12.96
N SER A 91 9.81 -2.29 12.07
CA SER A 91 9.47 -1.32 11.04
C SER A 91 10.50 -1.39 9.92
N PHE A 92 10.12 -1.02 8.70
CA PHE A 92 11.06 -0.75 7.62
C PHE A 92 11.56 0.70 7.64
N ASN A 93 10.85 1.60 8.34
CA ASN A 93 11.28 2.97 8.55
C ASN A 93 10.87 3.45 9.96
N SER A 94 11.66 3.10 10.97
CA SER A 94 11.38 3.43 12.38
C SER A 94 11.49 4.91 12.71
N SER A 95 12.27 5.69 11.94
CA SER A 95 12.42 7.13 12.14
C SER A 95 11.18 7.93 11.72
N GLY A 96 10.41 7.41 10.76
CA GLY A 96 9.28 8.10 10.14
C GLY A 96 9.70 9.31 9.27
N TYR A 97 10.98 9.49 8.98
CA TYR A 97 11.48 10.53 8.08
C TYR A 97 11.46 10.07 6.62
N THR A 98 11.08 10.96 5.72
CA THR A 98 10.87 10.72 4.29
C THR A 98 12.14 10.41 3.49
N TYR A 99 13.31 10.52 4.10
CA TYR A 99 14.60 10.29 3.44
C TYR A 99 15.27 8.97 3.83
N GLU A 100 14.61 8.17 4.67
CA GLU A 100 15.15 6.93 5.20
C GLU A 100 14.23 5.79 4.77
N TRP A 101 14.56 5.11 3.70
CA TRP A 101 13.80 3.94 3.29
C TRP A 101 14.66 2.69 3.29
N ASN A 102 14.18 1.74 4.02
CA ASN A 102 14.63 0.37 3.89
C ASN A 102 13.58 -0.38 3.07
N GLY A 103 14.00 -1.21 2.15
CA GLY A 103 13.01 -1.90 1.34
C GLY A 103 13.61 -2.74 0.22
N PHE A 104 12.81 -2.93 -0.82
CA PHE A 104 13.14 -3.80 -1.93
C PHE A 104 13.34 -3.01 -3.22
N THR A 105 14.31 -3.44 -4.01
CA THR A 105 14.49 -2.98 -5.39
C THR A 105 15.00 -4.11 -6.28
N SER A 106 15.10 -3.89 -7.59
CA SER A 106 15.66 -4.86 -8.51
C SER A 106 16.71 -4.24 -9.43
N ASN A 107 17.48 -5.10 -10.09
CA ASN A 107 18.61 -4.68 -10.91
C ASN A 107 18.25 -4.06 -12.27
N ARG A 108 16.97 -4.10 -12.68
CA ARG A 108 16.57 -3.62 -14.02
C ARG A 108 15.11 -3.16 -14.06
N SER A 109 14.89 -2.01 -14.68
CA SER A 109 13.54 -1.51 -14.98
C SER A 109 12.79 -2.35 -16.04
N THR A 110 13.49 -3.20 -16.79
CA THR A 110 12.90 -4.13 -17.78
C THR A 110 12.45 -5.45 -17.17
N ASN A 111 12.66 -5.67 -15.87
CA ASN A 111 12.07 -6.79 -15.16
C ASN A 111 10.53 -6.67 -15.18
N VAL A 112 9.86 -7.82 -15.08
CA VAL A 112 8.41 -7.88 -14.87
C VAL A 112 8.20 -8.64 -13.57
N LEU A 113 8.02 -7.89 -12.49
CA LEU A 113 7.90 -8.44 -11.15
C LEU A 113 6.47 -8.27 -10.65
N HIS A 114 5.96 -9.32 -10.04
CA HIS A 114 4.71 -9.32 -9.33
C HIS A 114 4.97 -9.54 -7.84
N ILE A 115 4.16 -8.91 -6.99
CA ILE A 115 4.21 -9.14 -5.55
C ILE A 115 2.81 -9.51 -5.03
N GLY A 116 2.78 -10.31 -3.97
CA GLY A 116 1.53 -10.73 -3.37
C GLY A 116 1.72 -11.36 -2.00
N GLY A 117 0.64 -11.97 -1.50
CA GLY A 117 0.60 -12.54 -0.16
C GLY A 117 0.51 -11.49 0.93
N ASN A 118 0.63 -11.92 2.17
CA ASN A 118 0.42 -11.09 3.34
C ASN A 118 1.70 -10.40 3.80
N ILE A 119 1.73 -9.08 3.72
CA ILE A 119 2.90 -8.26 4.10
C ILE A 119 3.30 -8.46 5.58
N MET A 120 2.36 -8.87 6.44
CA MET A 120 2.63 -9.10 7.86
C MET A 120 3.65 -10.21 8.12
N SER A 121 3.90 -11.11 7.16
CA SER A 121 4.94 -12.13 7.29
C SER A 121 6.35 -11.52 7.45
N LEU A 122 6.60 -10.31 6.94
CA LEU A 122 7.86 -9.59 7.12
C LEU A 122 8.05 -9.05 8.55
N PHE A 123 6.99 -9.00 9.36
CA PHE A 123 6.98 -8.43 10.72
C PHE A 123 6.81 -9.51 11.79
N TYR A 124 6.04 -10.56 11.51
CA TYR A 124 5.64 -11.57 12.51
C TYR A 124 6.11 -13.00 12.16
N GLY A 125 6.94 -13.16 11.12
CA GLY A 125 7.42 -14.47 10.71
C GLY A 125 6.27 -15.44 10.47
N ASP A 126 6.35 -16.66 10.99
CA ASP A 126 5.33 -17.70 10.83
C ASP A 126 4.02 -17.42 11.58
N LYS A 127 4.04 -16.45 12.51
CA LYS A 127 2.88 -16.04 13.30
C LYS A 127 2.03 -14.95 12.62
N PHE A 128 2.36 -14.56 11.40
CA PHE A 128 1.70 -13.46 10.70
C PHE A 128 0.19 -13.66 10.50
N LYS A 129 -0.28 -14.92 10.43
CA LYS A 129 -1.71 -15.24 10.25
C LYS A 129 -2.58 -14.78 11.41
N ASP A 130 -2.00 -14.72 12.60
CA ASP A 130 -2.69 -14.30 13.84
C ASP A 130 -2.54 -12.80 14.11
N ALA A 131 -1.71 -12.12 13.32
CA ALA A 131 -1.42 -10.69 13.50
C ALA A 131 -2.55 -9.83 12.92
N LYS A 132 -3.21 -9.05 13.78
CA LYS A 132 -4.34 -8.18 13.41
C LYS A 132 -3.93 -6.71 13.21
N SER A 133 -2.78 -6.31 13.72
CA SER A 133 -2.28 -4.94 13.67
C SER A 133 -0.75 -4.90 13.70
N PHE A 134 -0.17 -3.78 13.33
CA PHE A 134 1.24 -3.50 13.60
C PHE A 134 1.44 -3.11 15.07
N ASP A 135 2.67 -3.28 15.56
CA ASP A 135 3.04 -2.84 16.91
C ASP A 135 2.97 -1.30 16.99
N SER A 136 2.07 -0.79 17.85
CA SER A 136 1.82 0.64 18.03
C SER A 136 3.01 1.45 18.59
N ASN A 137 4.03 0.78 19.09
CA ASN A 137 5.26 1.42 19.57
C ASN A 137 6.17 1.89 18.43
N TYR A 138 5.90 1.46 17.18
CA TYR A 138 6.70 1.81 16.02
C TYR A 138 5.88 2.60 15.01
N ARG A 139 6.57 3.36 14.14
CA ARG A 139 5.97 4.17 13.07
C ARG A 139 6.47 3.70 11.71
N GLY A 140 5.79 4.14 10.66
CA GLY A 140 6.27 3.95 9.28
C GLY A 140 6.53 2.50 8.90
N HIS A 141 5.76 1.52 9.40
CA HIS A 141 6.04 0.09 9.25
C HIS A 141 6.40 -0.29 7.81
N CYS A 142 5.58 0.09 6.84
CA CYS A 142 5.79 -0.17 5.42
C CYS A 142 6.18 1.08 4.63
N MET A 143 6.54 2.17 5.32
CA MET A 143 6.88 3.43 4.68
C MET A 143 8.08 3.26 3.76
N GLY A 144 7.90 3.62 2.48
CA GLY A 144 8.96 3.56 1.48
C GLY A 144 9.43 2.17 1.08
N MET A 145 8.76 1.09 1.52
CA MET A 145 9.22 -0.30 1.35
C MET A 145 9.52 -0.69 -0.10
N PHE A 146 8.80 -0.12 -1.07
CA PHE A 146 8.95 -0.40 -2.50
C PHE A 146 9.27 0.87 -3.30
N VAL A 147 9.88 1.88 -2.68
CA VAL A 147 10.28 3.10 -3.40
C VAL A 147 11.13 2.76 -4.62
N ASN A 148 10.70 3.28 -5.78
CA ASN A 148 11.41 3.09 -7.05
C ASN A 148 11.79 1.62 -7.31
N PHE A 149 10.87 0.68 -6.96
CA PHE A 149 11.12 -0.73 -7.17
C PHE A 149 11.10 -1.05 -8.67
N SER A 150 12.28 -1.06 -9.26
CA SER A 150 12.47 -1.24 -10.69
C SER A 150 11.85 -2.54 -11.20
N GLY A 151 10.98 -2.43 -12.20
CA GLY A 151 10.33 -3.58 -12.82
C GLY A 151 9.12 -4.13 -12.06
N LEU A 152 8.68 -3.55 -10.94
CA LEU A 152 7.42 -3.92 -10.29
C LEU A 152 6.25 -3.50 -11.18
N THR A 153 5.44 -4.47 -11.63
CA THR A 153 4.33 -4.24 -12.56
C THR A 153 2.97 -4.57 -11.97
N ASP A 154 2.90 -5.49 -11.00
CA ASP A 154 1.65 -5.97 -10.41
C ASP A 154 1.79 -6.20 -8.90
N ALA A 155 0.92 -5.55 -8.14
CA ALA A 155 0.76 -5.74 -6.71
C ALA A 155 -0.68 -6.15 -6.33
N SER A 156 -1.52 -6.53 -7.32
CA SER A 156 -2.94 -6.83 -7.11
C SER A 156 -3.21 -7.98 -6.13
N GLN A 157 -2.22 -8.86 -5.93
CA GLN A 157 -2.30 -9.97 -4.98
C GLN A 157 -1.64 -9.65 -3.63
N LEU A 158 -1.12 -8.44 -3.44
CA LEU A 158 -0.58 -8.02 -2.15
C LEU A 158 -1.72 -7.64 -1.21
N VAL A 159 -1.69 -8.24 -0.04
CA VAL A 159 -2.64 -7.98 1.03
C VAL A 159 -2.02 -7.08 2.08
N LEU A 160 -2.70 -5.97 2.35
CA LEU A 160 -2.40 -5.03 3.41
C LEU A 160 -3.47 -5.18 4.51
N PRO A 161 -3.37 -6.19 5.41
CA PRO A 161 -4.50 -6.73 6.16
C PRO A 161 -4.84 -5.94 7.43
N VAL A 162 -4.33 -4.75 7.60
CA VAL A 162 -4.41 -4.05 8.86
C VAL A 162 -5.74 -3.32 8.98
N LYS A 163 -6.66 -3.88 9.76
CA LYS A 163 -7.95 -3.26 10.07
C LYS A 163 -7.81 -2.05 11.01
N GLU A 164 -6.83 -2.08 11.91
CA GLU A 164 -6.63 -1.03 12.92
C GLU A 164 -5.18 -0.51 12.86
N ILE A 165 -5.01 0.72 12.38
CA ILE A 165 -3.70 1.36 12.28
C ILE A 165 -3.67 2.54 13.24
N TYR A 166 -2.87 2.43 14.29
CA TYR A 166 -2.71 3.47 15.29
C TYR A 166 -1.47 4.33 15.08
N THR A 167 -0.71 4.08 13.99
CA THR A 167 0.59 4.70 13.76
C THR A 167 0.61 5.56 12.50
N VAL A 168 1.30 6.69 12.57
CA VAL A 168 1.46 7.62 11.44
C VAL A 168 2.37 7.02 10.35
N ASN A 169 2.17 7.46 9.11
CA ASN A 169 3.00 7.15 7.95
C ASN A 169 3.11 5.65 7.58
N THR A 170 2.21 4.78 8.04
CA THR A 170 2.36 3.33 7.88
C THR A 170 2.60 2.90 6.43
N TYR A 171 1.86 3.46 5.47
CA TYR A 171 1.98 3.16 4.04
C TYR A 171 2.43 4.37 3.20
N SER A 172 2.86 5.46 3.84
CA SER A 172 3.36 6.63 3.12
C SER A 172 4.53 6.24 2.23
N TYR A 173 4.58 6.77 1.01
CA TYR A 173 5.64 6.50 0.03
C TYR A 173 5.85 5.03 -0.34
N MET A 174 4.97 4.10 0.02
CA MET A 174 5.21 2.66 -0.12
C MET A 174 5.57 2.25 -1.56
N PHE A 175 4.91 2.82 -2.55
CA PHE A 175 5.16 2.60 -3.99
C PHE A 175 5.61 3.86 -4.72
N TYR A 176 6.19 4.82 -4.00
CA TYR A 176 6.66 6.08 -4.57
C TYR A 176 7.60 5.82 -5.76
N GLU A 177 7.31 6.47 -6.91
CA GLU A 177 8.08 6.32 -8.16
C GLU A 177 8.16 4.89 -8.73
N CYS A 178 7.25 3.99 -8.39
CA CYS A 178 7.11 2.69 -9.07
C CYS A 178 6.51 2.89 -10.48
N GLY A 179 7.27 3.50 -11.38
CA GLY A 179 6.81 3.92 -12.71
C GLY A 179 6.38 2.78 -13.64
N GLN A 180 6.63 1.51 -13.29
CA GLN A 180 6.19 0.34 -14.05
C GLN A 180 4.92 -0.30 -13.46
N LEU A 181 4.46 0.10 -12.27
CA LEU A 181 3.29 -0.46 -11.58
C LEU A 181 2.01 -0.16 -12.36
N ILE A 182 1.28 -1.21 -12.72
CA ILE A 182 0.01 -1.13 -13.48
C ILE A 182 -1.17 -1.40 -12.54
N TYR A 183 -1.07 -2.45 -11.70
CA TYR A 183 -2.14 -2.92 -10.83
C TYR A 183 -1.77 -2.72 -9.36
N PRO A 184 -2.55 -1.89 -8.63
CA PRO A 184 -2.28 -1.60 -7.21
C PRO A 184 -2.70 -2.77 -6.31
N PRO A 185 -2.26 -2.77 -5.02
CA PRO A 185 -2.73 -3.74 -4.04
C PRO A 185 -4.19 -3.52 -3.66
N VAL A 186 -4.82 -4.57 -3.12
CA VAL A 186 -6.10 -4.44 -2.44
C VAL A 186 -5.88 -3.70 -1.11
N MET A 187 -6.66 -2.65 -0.88
CA MET A 187 -6.59 -1.83 0.33
C MET A 187 -7.89 -1.93 1.12
N ASP A 188 -7.90 -2.78 2.14
CA ASP A 188 -9.02 -2.87 3.09
C ASP A 188 -8.64 -2.16 4.39
N LEU A 189 -8.59 -0.83 4.33
CA LEU A 189 -8.15 0.01 5.44
C LEU A 189 -9.36 0.53 6.22
N ASN A 190 -9.61 -0.03 7.40
CA ASN A 190 -10.46 0.58 8.42
C ASN A 190 -9.53 1.33 9.39
N TYR A 191 -9.36 2.63 9.17
CA TYR A 191 -8.39 3.40 9.92
C TYR A 191 -8.98 4.13 11.13
N ILE A 192 -8.30 4.00 12.26
CA ILE A 192 -8.57 4.77 13.49
C ILE A 192 -7.22 5.36 13.95
N GLY A 193 -6.68 6.33 13.25
CA GLY A 193 -5.38 6.89 13.65
C GLY A 193 -5.15 8.31 13.16
N THR A 194 -3.95 8.83 13.39
CA THR A 194 -3.59 10.22 13.12
C THR A 194 -2.55 10.33 12.00
N GLY A 195 -2.85 11.15 10.97
CA GLY A 195 -1.87 11.71 10.02
C GLY A 195 -1.32 10.77 8.93
N ASN A 196 -1.13 11.31 7.76
CA ASN A 196 -0.32 10.86 6.60
C ASN A 196 -0.27 9.35 6.29
N LEU A 197 -1.35 8.58 6.51
CA LEU A 197 -1.35 7.12 6.38
C LEU A 197 -0.80 6.60 5.04
N CYS A 198 -1.31 7.15 3.93
CA CYS A 198 -1.02 6.76 2.56
C CYS A 198 -0.51 7.94 1.71
N SER A 199 0.01 9.01 2.36
CA SER A 199 0.50 10.15 1.61
C SER A 199 1.63 9.74 0.67
N TYR A 200 1.61 10.24 -0.57
CA TYR A 200 2.57 9.91 -1.62
C TYR A 200 2.68 8.42 -1.99
N MET A 201 1.74 7.56 -1.56
CA MET A 201 1.87 6.11 -1.69
C MET A 201 2.11 5.65 -3.12
N PHE A 202 1.44 6.24 -4.11
CA PHE A 202 1.58 5.94 -5.53
C PHE A 202 2.05 7.15 -6.35
N TYR A 203 2.70 8.12 -5.69
CA TYR A 203 3.23 9.29 -6.38
C TYR A 203 4.11 8.88 -7.57
N ASN A 204 3.87 9.48 -8.74
CA ASN A 204 4.62 9.23 -9.98
C ASN A 204 4.64 7.75 -10.44
N CYS A 205 3.59 6.96 -10.10
CA CYS A 205 3.36 5.65 -10.69
C CYS A 205 2.76 5.83 -12.11
N THR A 206 3.60 6.19 -13.07
CA THR A 206 3.17 6.69 -14.38
C THR A 206 2.40 5.69 -15.24
N LYS A 207 2.49 4.37 -14.95
CA LYS A 207 1.73 3.30 -15.63
C LYS A 207 0.50 2.82 -14.87
N LEU A 208 0.24 3.35 -13.69
CA LEU A 208 -0.95 2.97 -12.90
C LEU A 208 -2.21 3.38 -13.65
N VAL A 209 -3.13 2.42 -13.91
CA VAL A 209 -4.33 2.65 -14.73
C VAL A 209 -5.59 2.85 -13.90
N GLU A 210 -5.64 2.30 -12.67
CA GLU A 210 -6.76 2.43 -11.76
C GLU A 210 -6.30 2.58 -10.30
N THR A 211 -7.15 3.23 -9.48
CA THR A 211 -6.92 3.26 -8.04
C THR A 211 -7.33 1.94 -7.40
N PRO A 212 -6.77 1.56 -6.22
CA PRO A 212 -7.47 0.63 -5.34
C PRO A 212 -8.85 1.17 -4.98
N ASP A 213 -9.75 0.30 -4.51
CA ASP A 213 -11.06 0.71 -3.99
C ASP A 213 -10.86 1.47 -2.65
N LEU A 214 -10.99 2.80 -2.70
CA LEU A 214 -10.75 3.65 -1.55
C LEU A 214 -11.98 3.72 -0.66
N LYS A 215 -11.97 2.92 0.42
CA LYS A 215 -13.04 2.86 1.42
C LYS A 215 -13.01 4.07 2.37
N PRO A 216 -14.14 4.37 3.03
CA PRO A 216 -14.19 5.40 4.06
C PRO A 216 -13.20 5.11 5.19
N ILE A 217 -12.44 6.13 5.58
CA ILE A 217 -11.66 6.13 6.82
C ILE A 217 -12.19 7.22 7.74
N ASN A 218 -12.03 7.05 9.05
CA ASN A 218 -12.42 8.10 9.99
C ASN A 218 -11.48 9.31 9.83
N MET A 219 -11.99 10.37 9.17
CA MET A 219 -11.23 11.57 8.80
C MET A 219 -11.13 12.60 9.91
N ASN A 220 -11.75 12.39 11.07
CA ASN A 220 -11.89 13.46 12.10
C ASN A 220 -10.54 13.96 12.65
N ASN A 221 -9.46 13.17 12.53
CA ASN A 221 -8.11 13.54 12.98
C ASN A 221 -7.02 13.24 11.94
N ASN A 222 -7.38 12.99 10.66
CA ASN A 222 -6.47 12.54 9.62
C ASN A 222 -6.07 13.67 8.67
N TYR A 223 -5.16 14.52 9.12
CA TYR A 223 -4.53 15.51 8.26
C TYR A 223 -3.59 14.81 7.27
N GLY A 224 -3.89 14.93 5.98
CA GLY A 224 -2.98 14.48 4.93
C GLY A 224 -2.97 12.98 4.63
N ALA A 225 -3.96 12.20 5.11
CA ALA A 225 -3.96 10.74 4.96
C ALA A 225 -3.73 10.25 3.51
N TYR A 226 -4.27 10.96 2.52
CA TYR A 226 -4.14 10.65 1.09
C TYR A 226 -3.48 11.77 0.28
N SER A 227 -2.81 12.75 0.94
CA SER A 227 -2.18 13.86 0.22
C SER A 227 -1.18 13.34 -0.81
N TYR A 228 -1.26 13.87 -2.04
CA TYR A 228 -0.37 13.55 -3.15
C TYR A 228 -0.35 12.07 -3.56
N MET A 229 -1.31 11.25 -3.10
CA MET A 229 -1.27 9.79 -3.20
C MET A 229 -1.11 9.29 -4.64
N PHE A 230 -1.82 9.90 -5.60
CA PHE A 230 -1.78 9.56 -7.01
C PHE A 230 -1.25 10.69 -7.89
N GLN A 231 -0.56 11.67 -7.30
CA GLN A 231 -0.01 12.78 -8.06
C GLN A 231 0.97 12.27 -9.12
N TYR A 232 0.82 12.76 -10.36
CA TYR A 232 1.59 12.37 -11.54
C TYR A 232 1.42 10.92 -12.01
N CYS A 233 0.36 10.24 -11.61
CA CYS A 233 -0.05 8.97 -12.22
C CYS A 233 -0.66 9.22 -13.61
N SER A 234 0.16 9.55 -14.59
CA SER A 234 -0.27 10.07 -15.90
C SER A 234 -1.09 9.10 -16.77
N SER A 235 -1.07 7.79 -16.46
CA SER A 235 -1.91 6.79 -17.12
C SER A 235 -3.20 6.47 -16.36
N LEU A 236 -3.46 7.11 -15.21
CA LEU A 236 -4.62 6.80 -14.39
C LEU A 236 -5.91 7.23 -15.11
N GLN A 237 -6.83 6.28 -15.34
CA GLN A 237 -8.06 6.47 -16.09
C GLN A 237 -9.31 6.02 -15.34
N LYS A 238 -9.15 5.34 -14.20
CA LYS A 238 -10.26 4.87 -13.39
C LYS A 238 -9.99 5.13 -11.91
N ILE A 239 -10.92 5.82 -11.27
CA ILE A 239 -10.89 6.13 -9.84
C ILE A 239 -12.14 5.53 -9.19
N THR A 240 -11.98 4.81 -8.08
CA THR A 240 -13.08 4.26 -7.28
C THR A 240 -12.96 4.75 -5.85
N ILE A 241 -13.93 5.55 -5.37
CA ILE A 241 -13.93 6.14 -4.03
C ILE A 241 -15.29 5.96 -3.39
N ARG A 242 -15.36 5.25 -2.27
CA ARG A 242 -16.63 5.00 -1.53
C ARG A 242 -16.91 6.02 -0.43
N MET A 243 -16.19 7.12 -0.38
CA MET A 243 -16.38 8.16 0.64
C MET A 243 -17.50 9.11 0.27
N VAL A 244 -18.47 9.29 1.17
CA VAL A 244 -19.59 10.24 1.02
C VAL A 244 -19.13 11.66 1.31
N MET A 245 -18.33 11.85 2.35
CA MET A 245 -17.78 13.14 2.75
C MET A 245 -16.26 13.05 2.72
N TRP A 246 -15.65 13.99 2.04
CA TRP A 246 -14.21 14.18 2.09
C TRP A 246 -13.95 15.23 3.16
N GLY A 247 -13.25 14.89 4.22
CA GLY A 247 -12.99 15.78 5.36
C GLY A 247 -12.41 17.14 4.95
N SER A 248 -12.58 18.12 5.81
CA SER A 248 -12.21 19.51 5.57
C SER A 248 -10.81 19.69 4.98
N SER A 249 -10.63 20.74 4.24
CA SER A 249 -9.59 21.19 3.32
C SER A 249 -8.10 20.91 3.64
N ASN A 250 -7.76 20.32 4.77
CA ASN A 250 -6.36 20.16 5.20
C ASN A 250 -5.79 18.75 5.01
N GLY A 251 -6.50 17.84 4.35
CA GLY A 251 -6.14 16.42 4.44
C GLY A 251 -5.69 15.74 3.17
N ASN A 252 -5.99 16.27 1.97
CA ASN A 252 -5.79 15.50 0.74
C ASN A 252 -5.36 16.40 -0.43
N TYR A 253 -4.30 17.19 -0.19
CA TYR A 253 -3.77 18.10 -1.19
C TYR A 253 -3.38 17.39 -2.48
N GLU A 254 -3.80 17.97 -3.61
CA GLU A 254 -3.34 17.62 -4.96
C GLU A 254 -3.28 16.09 -5.23
N MET A 255 -4.17 15.33 -4.59
CA MET A 255 -4.15 13.86 -4.61
C MET A 255 -4.11 13.29 -6.03
N PHE A 256 -4.78 13.92 -6.98
CA PHE A 256 -4.90 13.49 -8.38
C PHE A 256 -4.30 14.49 -9.38
N LYS A 257 -3.44 15.39 -8.95
CA LYS A 257 -2.82 16.35 -9.87
C LYS A 257 -1.90 15.64 -10.87
N GLY A 258 -2.03 15.96 -12.15
CA GLY A 258 -1.18 15.41 -13.21
C GLY A 258 -1.50 13.96 -13.61
N ILE A 259 -2.73 13.51 -13.36
CA ILE A 259 -3.27 12.25 -13.91
C ILE A 259 -3.68 12.41 -15.37
N SER A 260 -4.18 11.34 -16.01
CA SER A 260 -4.70 11.38 -17.39
C SER A 260 -5.77 12.48 -17.57
N GLU A 261 -5.80 13.13 -18.74
CA GLU A 261 -6.84 14.10 -19.10
C GLU A 261 -8.23 13.47 -19.29
N LYS A 262 -8.33 12.15 -19.44
CA LYS A 262 -9.59 11.43 -19.65
C LYS A 262 -9.67 10.21 -18.73
N GLY A 263 -10.84 10.01 -18.14
CA GLY A 263 -11.12 8.86 -17.30
C GLY A 263 -12.51 8.92 -16.70
N ILE A 264 -12.79 7.98 -15.81
CA ILE A 264 -14.04 7.87 -15.08
C ILE A 264 -13.78 7.77 -13.58
N ILE A 265 -14.57 8.51 -12.80
CA ILE A 265 -14.59 8.39 -11.34
C ILE A 265 -15.92 7.80 -10.88
N TYR A 266 -15.84 6.70 -10.13
CA TYR A 266 -16.97 6.09 -9.44
C TYR A 266 -17.02 6.59 -8.00
N MET A 267 -18.19 7.11 -7.59
CA MET A 267 -18.39 7.65 -6.26
C MET A 267 -19.83 7.42 -5.77
N PRO A 268 -20.09 7.49 -4.44
CA PRO A 268 -21.43 7.35 -3.90
C PRO A 268 -22.41 8.41 -4.46
N SER A 269 -23.67 8.01 -4.67
CA SER A 269 -24.71 8.89 -5.19
C SER A 269 -24.94 10.13 -4.31
N ASN A 270 -24.73 9.99 -3.01
CA ASN A 270 -24.87 11.04 -2.00
C ASN A 270 -23.56 11.76 -1.65
N ALA A 271 -22.49 11.56 -2.42
CA ALA A 271 -21.21 12.22 -2.19
C ALA A 271 -21.34 13.75 -2.32
N THR A 272 -20.78 14.49 -1.36
CA THR A 272 -20.88 15.95 -1.23
C THR A 272 -19.63 16.72 -1.64
N TRP A 273 -18.60 16.02 -2.10
CA TRP A 273 -17.32 16.61 -2.53
C TRP A 273 -17.18 16.67 -4.05
N TYR A 274 -16.29 17.55 -4.53
CA TYR A 274 -16.04 17.77 -5.94
C TYR A 274 -14.67 17.23 -6.34
N PRO A 275 -14.57 16.27 -7.29
CA PRO A 275 -13.31 15.68 -7.73
C PRO A 275 -12.26 16.69 -8.18
N SER A 276 -12.64 17.76 -8.86
CA SER A 276 -11.74 18.83 -9.33
C SER A 276 -11.01 19.54 -8.21
N SER A 277 -11.56 19.60 -7.01
CA SER A 277 -10.90 20.20 -5.83
C SER A 277 -9.67 19.41 -5.37
N TYR A 278 -9.52 18.16 -5.84
CA TYR A 278 -8.40 17.27 -5.52
C TYR A 278 -7.52 16.98 -6.72
N GLY A 279 -7.68 17.74 -7.81
CA GLY A 279 -6.83 17.65 -9.00
C GLY A 279 -7.33 16.71 -10.10
N VAL A 280 -8.54 16.16 -10.00
CA VAL A 280 -9.17 15.41 -11.11
C VAL A 280 -9.55 16.40 -12.20
N PRO A 281 -9.15 16.19 -13.48
CA PRO A 281 -9.52 17.08 -14.58
C PRO A 281 -11.04 17.17 -14.76
N THR A 282 -11.55 18.35 -15.10
CA THR A 282 -13.00 18.58 -15.31
C THR A 282 -13.58 17.85 -16.51
N SER A 283 -12.73 17.33 -17.38
CA SER A 283 -13.07 16.48 -18.53
C SER A 283 -13.43 15.03 -18.17
N TRP A 284 -13.22 14.63 -16.91
CA TRP A 284 -13.52 13.27 -16.47
C TRP A 284 -15.02 13.03 -16.32
N GLU A 285 -15.43 11.81 -16.67
CA GLU A 285 -16.80 11.34 -16.41
C GLU A 285 -16.99 11.06 -14.91
N ILE A 286 -18.12 11.50 -14.36
CA ILE A 286 -18.49 11.24 -12.96
C ILE A 286 -19.67 10.26 -12.94
N SER A 287 -19.44 9.05 -12.41
CA SER A 287 -20.47 8.03 -12.18
C SER A 287 -20.82 7.96 -10.69
N LYS A 288 -22.05 8.34 -10.34
CA LYS A 288 -22.59 8.30 -8.97
C LYS A 288 -23.39 7.00 -8.75
N THR A 289 -22.69 5.84 -8.86
CA THR A 289 -23.32 4.50 -8.86
C THR A 289 -22.88 3.60 -7.71
N LEU A 290 -22.01 4.08 -6.82
CA LEU A 290 -21.57 3.30 -5.65
C LEU A 290 -22.50 3.45 -4.45
#